data_5d78e68f5773a538cd2f2d2afbd8096c
#
_entry.id   5d78e68f5773a538cd2f2d2afbd8096c
#
_cell.length_a   1.000
_cell.length_b   1.000
_cell.length_c   1.000
_cell.angle_alpha   90.00
_cell.angle_beta   90.00
_cell.angle_gamma   90.00
#
_symmetry.space_group_name_H-M   'P 1'
#
loop_
_entity.id
_entity.type
_entity.pdbx_description
1 polymer ?
#
loop_
_entity_poly.entity_id
_entity_poly.type
_entity_poly.pdbx_seq_one_letter_code
_entity_poly.pdbx_strand_id
1 'polypeptide(L)'
;MSDALNCSSDCLFCKIVKGDIPSNKVYEDDTCLAFYDIEPQAPVHFLVIPKTHIPSCGAIDGGNSAVVAHIFEVIAKVTRDLGVTDFRVVSNCGVQAGQSVPHLHFHVLAGRDMTWPPG
;
A
#
# COMPACT_ATOMS: atom_id res chain seq x y z
N MET A 1 -18.65 -4.26 16.02
CA MET A 1 -18.02 -4.32 15.62
C MET A 1 -17.28 -3.77 15.23
N SER A 2 -17.24 -3.18 16.05
CA SER A 2 -16.58 -2.51 15.09
C SER A 2 -16.45 -3.42 14.02
N ASP A 3 -16.41 -3.02 12.99
CA ASP A 3 -16.14 -4.01 12.04
C ASP A 3 -14.78 -4.60 12.30
N ALA A 4 -14.61 -5.84 11.91
CA ALA A 4 -13.40 -6.58 12.17
C ALA A 4 -12.19 -5.98 11.49
N LEU A 5 -12.41 -5.16 10.46
CA LEU A 5 -11.33 -4.51 9.71
C LEU A 5 -10.95 -3.17 10.28
N ASN A 6 -11.71 -2.68 11.28
CA ASN A 6 -11.43 -1.40 11.92
C ASN A 6 -11.32 -0.26 10.91
N CYS A 7 -12.14 -0.28 9.85
CA CYS A 7 -12.09 0.73 8.81
C CYS A 7 -12.92 1.96 9.16
N SER A 8 -12.41 3.12 8.79
CA SER A 8 -13.11 4.40 8.93
C SER A 8 -13.98 4.65 7.69
N SER A 9 -15.21 5.16 7.90
CA SER A 9 -16.08 5.50 6.80
C SER A 9 -15.57 6.67 5.96
N ASP A 10 -14.66 7.48 6.51
CA ASP A 10 -14.09 8.63 5.80
C ASP A 10 -12.80 8.30 5.07
N CYS A 11 -12.24 7.13 5.29
CA CYS A 11 -10.96 6.75 4.70
C CYS A 11 -11.14 6.29 3.26
N LEU A 12 -10.45 6.95 2.33
CA LEU A 12 -10.49 6.60 0.91
C LEU A 12 -10.12 5.13 0.69
N PHE A 13 -9.04 4.68 1.33
CA PHE A 13 -8.56 3.30 1.13
C PHE A 13 -9.47 2.28 1.81
N CYS A 14 -10.08 2.63 2.94
CA CYS A 14 -11.09 1.76 3.53
C CYS A 14 -12.29 1.58 2.58
N LYS A 15 -12.67 2.64 1.86
CA LYS A 15 -13.74 2.57 0.86
C LYS A 15 -13.35 1.66 -0.30
N ILE A 16 -12.08 1.69 -0.71
CA ILE A 16 -11.58 0.80 -1.75
C ILE A 16 -11.61 -0.65 -1.26
N VAL A 17 -11.18 -0.90 -0.03
CA VAL A 17 -11.22 -2.25 0.58
C VAL A 17 -12.65 -2.80 0.59
N LYS A 18 -13.63 -1.96 0.92
CA LYS A 18 -15.03 -2.37 0.97
C LYS A 18 -15.66 -2.54 -0.41
N GLY A 19 -15.01 -2.03 -1.46
CA GLY A 19 -15.58 -2.05 -2.80
C GLY A 19 -16.48 -0.87 -3.12
N ASP A 20 -16.58 0.11 -2.23
CA ASP A 20 -17.40 1.31 -2.45
C ASP A 20 -16.80 2.21 -3.54
N ILE A 21 -15.49 2.17 -3.69
CA ILE A 21 -14.77 2.88 -4.74
C ILE A 21 -14.00 1.84 -5.55
N PRO A 22 -14.14 1.83 -6.87
CA PRO A 22 -13.45 0.84 -7.70
C PRO A 22 -11.93 1.08 -7.72
N SER A 23 -11.19 0.01 -7.94
CA SER A 23 -9.75 0.07 -8.09
C SER A 23 -9.31 -0.95 -9.13
N ASN A 24 -8.14 -0.71 -9.73
CA ASN A 24 -7.56 -1.64 -10.69
C ASN A 24 -6.65 -2.59 -9.92
N LYS A 25 -7.22 -3.70 -9.47
CA LYS A 25 -6.55 -4.63 -8.55
C LYS A 25 -5.41 -5.40 -9.23
N VAL A 26 -4.32 -5.55 -8.50
CA VAL A 26 -3.17 -6.37 -8.89
C VAL A 26 -3.18 -7.69 -8.12
N TYR A 27 -3.59 -7.64 -6.86
CA TYR A 27 -3.59 -8.77 -5.95
C TYR A 27 -4.51 -8.49 -4.77
N GLU A 28 -5.14 -9.51 -4.25
CA GLU A 28 -5.98 -9.37 -3.05
C GLU A 28 -5.99 -10.69 -2.28
N ASP A 29 -5.92 -10.58 -0.95
CA ASP A 29 -6.18 -11.71 -0.05
C ASP A 29 -6.95 -11.21 1.17
N ASP A 30 -7.10 -12.04 2.20
CA ASP A 30 -7.89 -11.68 3.39
C ASP A 30 -7.27 -10.53 4.18
N THR A 31 -6.00 -10.27 4.03
CA THR A 31 -5.23 -9.35 4.86
C THR A 31 -4.91 -8.04 4.15
N CYS A 32 -4.66 -8.07 2.84
CA CYS A 32 -4.23 -6.89 2.11
C CYS A 32 -4.78 -6.85 0.69
N LEU A 33 -4.63 -5.67 0.07
CA LEU A 33 -5.05 -5.39 -1.29
C LEU A 33 -3.95 -4.63 -1.99
N ALA A 34 -3.63 -5.02 -3.22
CA ALA A 34 -2.70 -4.29 -4.08
C ALA A 34 -3.45 -3.79 -5.31
N PHE A 35 -3.25 -2.52 -5.67
CA PHE A 35 -3.90 -1.92 -6.83
C PHE A 35 -3.02 -0.86 -7.48
N TYR A 36 -3.21 -0.62 -8.77
CA TYR A 36 -2.42 0.38 -9.48
C TYR A 36 -2.78 1.79 -9.03
N ASP A 37 -1.76 2.65 -8.93
CA ASP A 37 -1.94 4.07 -8.63
C ASP A 37 -2.58 4.74 -9.85
N ILE A 38 -3.57 5.61 -9.61
CA ILE A 38 -4.26 6.33 -10.70
C ILE A 38 -3.41 7.45 -11.27
N GLU A 39 -2.36 7.88 -10.56
CA GLU A 39 -1.41 8.88 -11.04
C GLU A 39 0.00 8.29 -10.96
N PRO A 40 0.32 7.31 -11.82
CA PRO A 40 1.58 6.59 -11.69
C PRO A 40 2.78 7.49 -11.91
N GLN A 41 3.80 7.30 -11.07
CA GLN A 41 5.06 8.03 -11.14
C GLN A 41 6.17 7.19 -11.78
N ALA A 42 5.83 6.00 -12.25
CA ALA A 42 6.75 5.10 -12.94
C ALA A 42 5.92 4.17 -13.83
N PRO A 43 6.53 3.52 -14.83
CA PRO A 43 5.80 2.59 -15.70
C PRO A 43 5.09 1.47 -14.92
N VAL A 44 5.65 1.04 -13.79
CA VAL A 44 4.97 0.17 -12.85
C VAL A 44 4.86 0.95 -11.53
N HIS A 45 3.65 1.18 -11.08
CA HIS A 45 3.41 1.87 -9.82
C HIS A 45 2.12 1.34 -9.21
N PHE A 46 2.25 0.50 -8.19
CA PHE A 46 1.08 0.00 -7.47
C PHE A 46 1.24 0.25 -5.97
N LEU A 47 0.12 0.20 -5.27
CA LEU A 47 0.07 0.38 -3.83
C LEU A 47 -0.32 -0.93 -3.18
N VAL A 48 0.23 -1.22 -2.01
CA VAL A 48 -0.23 -2.35 -1.19
C VAL A 48 -0.69 -1.78 0.14
N ILE A 49 -1.93 -2.10 0.51
CA ILE A 49 -2.54 -1.60 1.73
C ILE A 49 -3.06 -2.76 2.57
N PRO A 50 -3.04 -2.63 3.90
CA PRO A 50 -3.74 -3.58 4.76
C PRO A 50 -5.24 -3.33 4.68
N LYS A 51 -6.04 -4.38 4.83
CA LYS A 51 -7.50 -4.25 4.90
C LYS A 51 -7.93 -3.68 6.24
N THR A 52 -7.15 -3.90 7.30
CA THR A 52 -7.36 -3.24 8.58
C THR A 52 -6.84 -1.81 8.49
N HIS A 53 -7.59 -0.84 9.03
CA HIS A 53 -7.16 0.55 9.01
C HIS A 53 -6.02 0.77 10.00
N ILE A 54 -4.84 1.10 9.47
CA ILE A 54 -3.67 1.54 10.23
C ILE A 54 -3.30 2.90 9.64
N PRO A 55 -3.17 3.95 10.46
CA PRO A 55 -3.01 5.31 9.90
C PRO A 55 -1.73 5.52 9.09
N SER A 56 -0.61 4.93 9.51
CA SER A 56 0.67 5.15 8.84
C SER A 56 1.69 4.14 9.36
N CYS A 57 2.88 4.11 8.74
CA CYS A 57 3.97 3.25 9.20
C CYS A 57 4.47 3.68 10.60
N GLY A 58 4.21 4.91 11.02
CA GLY A 58 4.54 5.36 12.37
C GLY A 58 3.65 4.76 13.45
N ALA A 59 2.56 4.11 13.06
CA ALA A 59 1.62 3.46 13.99
C ALA A 59 1.84 1.94 14.09
N ILE A 60 2.90 1.42 13.50
CA ILE A 60 3.21 -0.01 13.56
C ILE A 60 3.81 -0.34 14.93
N ASP A 61 3.33 -1.42 15.52
CA ASP A 61 3.82 -1.92 16.81
C ASP A 61 3.73 -3.46 16.84
N GLY A 62 3.98 -4.06 17.98
CA GLY A 62 3.93 -5.51 18.12
C GLY A 62 2.57 -6.14 17.88
N GLY A 63 1.50 -5.33 17.98
CA GLY A 63 0.14 -5.83 17.77
C GLY A 63 -0.28 -5.87 16.31
N ASN A 64 0.40 -5.14 15.43
CA ASN A 64 0.02 -5.08 14.02
C ASN A 64 1.18 -5.30 13.04
N SER A 65 2.40 -5.54 13.52
CA SER A 65 3.57 -5.69 12.66
C SER A 65 3.49 -6.91 11.74
N ALA A 66 2.74 -7.94 12.12
CA ALA A 66 2.59 -9.14 11.28
C ALA A 66 1.97 -8.80 9.91
N VAL A 67 1.08 -7.82 9.87
CA VAL A 67 0.48 -7.35 8.61
C VAL A 67 1.56 -6.78 7.69
N VAL A 68 2.51 -6.05 8.24
CA VAL A 68 3.60 -5.46 7.45
C VAL A 68 4.51 -6.55 6.88
N ALA A 69 4.82 -7.56 7.67
CA ALA A 69 5.60 -8.70 7.19
C ALA A 69 4.89 -9.37 6.00
N HIS A 70 3.58 -9.59 6.12
CA HIS A 70 2.79 -10.18 5.05
C HIS A 70 2.78 -9.28 3.80
N ILE A 71 2.65 -7.97 3.98
CA ILE A 71 2.66 -7.03 2.86
C ILE A 71 3.97 -7.15 2.07
N PHE A 72 5.11 -7.26 2.75
CA PHE A 72 6.39 -7.42 2.04
C PHE A 72 6.49 -8.75 1.32
N GLU A 73 5.90 -9.82 1.85
CA GLU A 73 5.80 -11.09 1.11
C GLU A 73 4.97 -10.92 -0.15
N VAL A 74 3.88 -10.17 -0.06
CA VAL A 74 3.02 -9.89 -1.21
C VAL A 74 3.75 -9.05 -2.25
N ILE A 75 4.50 -8.02 -1.82
CA ILE A 75 5.30 -7.20 -2.73
C ILE A 75 6.28 -8.08 -3.50
N ALA A 76 6.98 -8.97 -2.80
CA ALA A 76 7.94 -9.88 -3.44
C ALA A 76 7.24 -10.80 -4.46
N LYS A 77 6.06 -11.32 -4.11
CA LYS A 77 5.29 -12.17 -5.00
C LYS A 77 4.81 -11.42 -6.24
N VAL A 78 4.20 -10.25 -6.04
CA VAL A 78 3.62 -9.49 -7.15
C VAL A 78 4.71 -9.02 -8.11
N THR A 79 5.83 -8.54 -7.60
CA THR A 79 6.92 -8.09 -8.47
C THR A 79 7.47 -9.26 -9.29
N ARG A 80 7.61 -10.44 -8.70
CA ARG A 80 8.02 -11.63 -9.46
C ARG A 80 7.01 -11.97 -10.55
N ASP A 81 5.72 -11.95 -10.22
CA ASP A 81 4.66 -12.27 -11.16
C ASP A 81 4.61 -11.29 -12.33
N LEU A 82 4.96 -10.02 -12.08
CA LEU A 82 5.02 -8.99 -13.10
C LEU A 82 6.35 -8.98 -13.87
N GLY A 83 7.30 -9.82 -13.50
CA GLY A 83 8.61 -9.85 -14.14
C GLY A 83 9.50 -8.67 -13.76
N VAL A 84 9.24 -8.05 -12.62
CA VAL A 84 9.99 -6.89 -12.13
C VAL A 84 11.07 -7.38 -11.17
N THR A 85 12.34 -7.00 -11.44
CA THR A 85 13.46 -7.37 -10.58
C THR A 85 13.97 -6.21 -9.74
N ASP A 86 13.92 -4.99 -10.28
CA ASP A 86 14.43 -3.79 -9.61
C ASP A 86 13.26 -2.87 -9.30
N PHE A 87 13.09 -2.53 -8.05
CA PHE A 87 11.96 -1.68 -7.65
C PHE A 87 12.30 -0.93 -6.37
N ARG A 88 11.57 0.16 -6.14
CA ARG A 88 11.67 0.94 -4.91
C ARG A 88 10.37 0.86 -4.15
N VAL A 89 10.47 0.76 -2.82
CA VAL A 89 9.30 0.77 -1.94
C VAL A 89 9.34 2.06 -1.11
N VAL A 90 8.22 2.76 -1.07
CA VAL A 90 8.09 4.01 -0.31
C VAL A 90 6.84 3.95 0.53
N SER A 91 6.94 4.30 1.81
CA SER A 91 5.79 4.51 2.68
C SER A 91 5.99 5.83 3.41
N ASN A 92 5.08 6.76 3.19
CA ASN A 92 5.17 8.11 3.77
C ASN A 92 4.40 8.17 5.08
N CYS A 93 5.01 8.72 6.11
CA CYS A 93 4.36 8.94 7.40
C CYS A 93 4.31 10.44 7.67
N GLY A 94 3.11 11.00 7.68
CA GLY A 94 2.90 12.41 7.97
C GLY A 94 2.87 13.30 6.73
N VAL A 95 2.24 14.46 6.88
CA VAL A 95 2.00 15.39 5.77
C VAL A 95 3.31 15.90 5.17
N GLN A 96 4.29 16.24 6.00
CA GLN A 96 5.57 16.74 5.50
C GLN A 96 6.34 15.70 4.68
N ALA A 97 6.10 14.42 4.96
CA ALA A 97 6.72 13.35 4.20
C ALA A 97 5.94 12.99 2.93
N GLY A 98 4.79 13.66 2.70
CA GLY A 98 4.01 13.44 1.50
C GLY A 98 2.86 12.46 1.66
N GLN A 99 2.48 12.12 2.89
CA GLN A 99 1.34 11.24 3.09
C GLN A 99 0.04 12.00 2.81
N SER A 100 -0.66 11.59 1.75
CA SER A 100 -1.90 12.23 1.34
C SER A 100 -3.16 11.48 1.82
N VAL A 101 -3.04 10.18 2.10
CA VAL A 101 -4.15 9.37 2.59
C VAL A 101 -3.76 8.76 3.93
N PRO A 102 -4.52 9.02 5.00
CA PRO A 102 -4.17 8.53 6.34
C PRO A 102 -4.57 7.07 6.55
N HIS A 103 -4.02 6.21 5.73
CA HIS A 103 -4.17 4.77 5.77
C HIS A 103 -2.85 4.20 5.26
N LEU A 104 -2.22 3.34 6.03
CA LEU A 104 -0.92 2.76 5.69
C LEU A 104 -0.91 2.25 4.26
N HIS A 105 0.09 2.65 3.49
CA HIS A 105 0.25 2.13 2.14
C HIS A 105 1.72 2.17 1.75
N PHE A 106 2.08 1.20 0.93
CA PHE A 106 3.43 1.06 0.40
C PHE A 106 3.34 1.25 -1.11
N HIS A 107 4.02 2.29 -1.62
CA HIS A 107 4.19 2.47 -3.05
C HIS A 107 5.27 1.51 -3.53
N VAL A 108 5.02 0.84 -4.63
CA VAL A 108 6.03 0.01 -5.31
C VAL A 108 6.20 0.59 -6.70
N LEU A 109 7.41 1.07 -7.00
CA LEU A 109 7.71 1.77 -8.25
C LEU A 109 8.83 1.05 -8.99
N ALA A 110 8.63 0.86 -10.30
CA ALA A 110 9.60 0.15 -11.13
C ALA A 110 9.48 0.57 -12.59
N GLY A 111 10.44 0.15 -13.39
CA GLY A 111 10.40 0.37 -14.83
C GLY A 111 11.15 1.60 -15.29
N ARG A 112 11.84 2.29 -14.40
CA ARG A 112 12.72 3.40 -14.73
C ARG A 112 13.85 3.48 -13.70
N ASP A 113 14.90 4.21 -14.02
CA ASP A 113 15.96 4.47 -13.06
C ASP A 113 15.44 5.35 -11.93
N MET A 114 15.76 4.98 -10.71
CA MET A 114 15.45 5.78 -9.52
C MET A 114 16.68 6.58 -9.14
N THR A 115 16.46 7.82 -8.69
CA THR A 115 17.56 8.70 -8.33
C THR A 115 17.81 8.69 -6.83
N TRP A 116 18.96 9.20 -6.45
CA TRP A 116 19.32 9.40 -5.06
C TRP A 116 19.93 10.78 -4.91
N PRO A 117 19.48 11.62 -3.94
CA PRO A 117 18.52 11.31 -2.87
C PRO A 117 17.09 11.07 -3.36
N PRO A 118 16.28 10.36 -2.56
CA PRO A 118 14.97 9.87 -3.02
C PRO A 118 13.85 10.91 -3.05
N GLY A 119 14.09 12.10 -2.60
CA GLY A 119 13.04 13.11 -2.58
C GLY A 119 13.50 14.52 -2.71
#